data_1ed1582140e2c487248746283476b0b0
#
_entry.id   1ed1582140e2c487248746283476b0b0
#
_cell.length_a   1.000
_cell.length_b   1.000
_cell.length_c   1.000
_cell.angle_alpha   90.00
_cell.angle_beta   90.00
_cell.angle_gamma   90.00
#
_symmetry.space_group_name_H-M   'P 1'
#
loop_
_entity.id
_entity.type
_entity.pdbx_description
1 polymer ?
#
loop_
_entity_poly.entity_id
_entity_poly.type
_entity_poly.pdbx_seq_one_letter_code
_entity_poly.pdbx_strand_id
1 'polypeptide(L)'
;MPKIPDDIIRRIQDIAKIEDVVGDFVTLRRAGVNLTGLCPFHDDKHDGNFIVRPSTIPASSGGNTYHCFVCMRRGEGGGPVDFLMKHERLSFPDAIRWLGKKYSEPVDDVPVNYTPPPPRPKPAPLPVLEIPRSYVVRTMTIAKEQSILFIYWLCLLPWDKEQQARLQQTLWMYCVGGWRDGRVVFWQIDHNGVPRSAKLMKYLLDGHRDKQAHPGWIYNQDGCRQQLDPEHHTIAKPLFGSHLLNRYPKAVVNIVESEKTAIIMANYYGDFDTQIWLACGGLKWLQLDKFQPLIDQGRTIWLWPDKDGRDDWQQVADKLGYDKCRVYTHFFDTCWREEDGDKADVADIAIRMMRTGDKPRHTDDGQGATENNPTGSYHSGATHAPTPDPEQPDEEMPEEWAEHQAVMKAIHNFQLTHAEDEPFLDPIELQDPRVREWREKIRQTYNNKRKSNEHKAER
;
A
#
# COMPACT_ATOMS: atom_id res chain seq x y z
N MET A 1 -7.57 6.62 48.50
CA MET A 1 -8.50 7.60 47.90
C MET A 1 -9.64 6.85 47.26
N PRO A 2 -10.89 7.26 47.42
CA PRO A 2 -12.01 6.60 46.76
C PRO A 2 -11.81 6.64 45.22
N LYS A 3 -12.10 5.53 44.55
CA LYS A 3 -11.99 5.38 43.10
C LYS A 3 -13.15 6.15 42.44
N ILE A 4 -12.85 7.03 41.48
CA ILE A 4 -13.87 7.70 40.70
C ILE A 4 -14.62 6.63 39.88
N PRO A 5 -15.96 6.60 39.90
CA PRO A 5 -16.74 5.64 39.12
C PRO A 5 -16.52 5.77 37.61
N ASP A 6 -16.50 4.64 36.92
CA ASP A 6 -16.19 4.58 35.49
C ASP A 6 -17.23 5.31 34.61
N ASP A 7 -18.47 5.42 35.03
CA ASP A 7 -19.51 6.18 34.35
C ASP A 7 -19.33 7.71 34.47
N ILE A 8 -18.84 8.18 35.64
CA ILE A 8 -18.50 9.59 35.86
C ILE A 8 -17.28 9.94 34.96
N ILE A 9 -16.25 9.05 34.92
CA ILE A 9 -15.09 9.22 34.05
C ILE A 9 -15.53 9.34 32.59
N ARG A 10 -16.37 8.44 32.12
CA ARG A 10 -16.87 8.46 30.73
C ARG A 10 -17.64 9.73 30.43
N ARG A 11 -18.56 10.13 31.29
CA ARG A 11 -19.37 11.33 31.12
C ARG A 11 -18.49 12.59 31.00
N ILE A 12 -17.46 12.69 31.86
CA ILE A 12 -16.51 13.79 31.79
C ILE A 12 -15.69 13.74 30.50
N GLN A 13 -15.23 12.56 30.06
CA GLN A 13 -14.51 12.42 28.81
C GLN A 13 -15.39 12.74 27.58
N ASP A 14 -16.66 12.41 27.62
CA ASP A 14 -17.62 12.67 26.53
C ASP A 14 -17.93 14.18 26.37
N ILE A 15 -17.93 14.96 27.47
CA ILE A 15 -18.20 16.40 27.42
C ILE A 15 -16.94 17.25 27.27
N ALA A 16 -15.77 16.73 27.60
CA ALA A 16 -14.52 17.46 27.55
C ALA A 16 -14.07 17.71 26.11
N LYS A 17 -13.90 18.97 25.75
CA LYS A 17 -13.47 19.41 24.43
C LYS A 17 -12.02 19.83 24.45
N ILE A 18 -11.21 19.24 23.54
CA ILE A 18 -9.78 19.51 23.49
C ILE A 18 -9.47 20.97 23.20
N GLU A 19 -10.27 21.62 22.34
CA GLU A 19 -10.12 23.02 22.00
C GLU A 19 -10.34 23.94 23.21
N ASP A 20 -11.26 23.61 24.09
CA ASP A 20 -11.54 24.39 25.31
C ASP A 20 -10.43 24.18 26.36
N VAL A 21 -9.94 22.94 26.49
CA VAL A 21 -8.91 22.59 27.45
C VAL A 21 -7.55 23.14 27.06
N VAL A 22 -7.14 22.94 25.80
CA VAL A 22 -5.87 23.46 25.30
C VAL A 22 -5.93 24.99 25.22
N GLY A 23 -7.08 25.55 24.88
CA GLY A 23 -7.29 27.01 24.78
C GLY A 23 -7.08 27.76 26.11
N ASP A 24 -7.20 27.10 27.27
CA ASP A 24 -6.87 27.69 28.58
C ASP A 24 -5.36 27.97 28.73
N PHE A 25 -4.49 27.26 27.99
CA PHE A 25 -3.05 27.29 28.16
C PHE A 25 -2.32 27.80 26.92
N VAL A 26 -2.92 27.62 25.73
CA VAL A 26 -2.28 27.91 24.45
C VAL A 26 -3.21 28.78 23.61
N THR A 27 -2.65 29.87 23.07
CA THR A 27 -3.40 30.68 22.09
C THR A 27 -3.57 29.90 20.79
N LEU A 28 -4.81 29.49 20.51
CA LEU A 28 -5.16 28.71 19.32
C LEU A 28 -5.66 29.64 18.19
N ARG A 29 -5.23 29.33 16.96
CA ARG A 29 -5.68 29.97 15.72
C ARG A 29 -6.26 28.95 14.76
N ARG A 30 -7.21 29.33 13.95
CA ARG A 30 -7.85 28.45 12.98
C ARG A 30 -6.92 28.14 11.80
N ALA A 31 -6.75 26.84 11.48
CA ALA A 31 -5.98 26.35 10.34
C ALA A 31 -6.82 25.31 9.57
N GLY A 32 -7.69 25.78 8.69
CA GLY A 32 -8.67 24.94 8.01
C GLY A 32 -9.73 24.38 8.98
N VAL A 33 -9.85 23.07 9.04
CA VAL A 33 -10.74 22.33 9.97
C VAL A 33 -10.12 22.14 11.36
N ASN A 34 -8.81 22.36 11.50
CA ASN A 34 -8.06 22.21 12.73
C ASN A 34 -7.79 23.58 13.38
N LEU A 35 -7.25 23.54 14.61
CA LEU A 35 -6.66 24.68 15.29
C LEU A 35 -5.16 24.44 15.43
N THR A 36 -4.37 25.51 15.46
CA THR A 36 -2.90 25.46 15.63
C THR A 36 -2.45 26.51 16.64
N GLY A 37 -1.32 26.27 17.27
CA GLY A 37 -0.65 27.19 18.20
C GLY A 37 0.78 26.76 18.45
N LEU A 38 1.48 27.46 19.33
CA LEU A 38 2.83 27.05 19.76
C LEU A 38 2.72 25.87 20.71
N CYS A 39 3.57 24.86 20.52
CA CYS A 39 3.55 23.67 21.36
C CYS A 39 4.01 24.00 22.81
N PRO A 40 3.22 23.67 23.85
CA PRO A 40 3.60 23.95 25.23
C PRO A 40 4.63 22.94 25.79
N PHE A 41 5.01 21.89 25.04
CA PHE A 41 5.85 20.80 25.51
C PHE A 41 7.32 20.89 25.04
N HIS A 42 7.66 21.86 24.17
CA HIS A 42 9.03 22.17 23.75
C HIS A 42 9.14 23.65 23.36
N ASP A 43 10.34 24.18 23.23
CA ASP A 43 10.58 25.55 22.75
C ASP A 43 10.20 25.66 21.26
N ASP A 44 8.93 25.89 20.99
CA ASP A 44 8.36 25.97 19.66
C ASP A 44 8.39 27.42 19.15
N LYS A 45 9.08 27.61 18.03
CA LYS A 45 9.24 28.95 17.39
C LYS A 45 8.40 29.09 16.12
N HIS A 46 7.74 28.02 15.68
CA HIS A 46 7.01 27.97 14.42
C HIS A 46 5.59 27.48 14.61
N ASP A 47 4.62 28.31 14.22
CA ASP A 47 3.22 27.89 14.11
C ASP A 47 3.06 26.73 13.11
N GLY A 48 2.21 25.77 13.47
CA GLY A 48 1.88 24.63 12.60
C GLY A 48 2.45 23.29 13.03
N ASN A 49 3.38 23.27 13.98
CA ASN A 49 3.86 22.01 14.57
C ASN A 49 2.87 21.39 15.54
N PHE A 50 2.13 22.22 16.29
CA PHE A 50 1.14 21.80 17.27
C PHE A 50 -0.26 21.98 16.70
N ILE A 51 -0.94 20.86 16.51
CA ILE A 51 -2.29 20.79 15.92
C ILE A 51 -3.28 20.27 16.94
N VAL A 52 -4.40 20.95 17.05
CA VAL A 52 -5.57 20.53 17.80
C VAL A 52 -6.69 20.22 16.82
N ARG A 53 -7.21 19.03 16.87
CA ARG A 53 -8.37 18.57 16.10
C ARG A 53 -9.61 18.74 16.96
N PRO A 54 -10.50 19.72 16.66
CA PRO A 54 -11.65 20.04 17.52
C PRO A 54 -12.58 18.86 17.75
N SER A 55 -13.34 18.93 18.84
CA SER A 55 -14.40 17.97 19.18
C SER A 55 -15.53 17.89 18.16
N THR A 56 -15.66 18.90 17.28
CA THR A 56 -16.60 18.90 16.15
C THR A 56 -16.22 17.95 15.03
N ILE A 57 -14.98 17.47 15.00
CA ILE A 57 -14.54 16.41 14.08
C ILE A 57 -14.91 15.07 14.71
N PRO A 58 -15.50 14.12 13.96
CA PRO A 58 -15.82 12.79 14.50
C PRO A 58 -14.59 12.09 15.08
N ALA A 59 -14.75 11.37 16.20
CA ALA A 59 -13.68 10.63 16.84
C ALA A 59 -13.08 9.55 15.91
N SER A 60 -13.89 8.96 15.03
CA SER A 60 -13.45 8.04 13.96
C SER A 60 -12.45 8.68 12.97
N SER A 61 -12.46 10.00 12.87
CA SER A 61 -11.53 10.81 12.06
C SER A 61 -10.43 11.45 12.90
N GLY A 62 -10.26 11.02 14.15
CA GLY A 62 -9.25 11.52 15.07
C GLY A 62 -9.59 12.89 15.69
N GLY A 63 -10.87 13.27 15.77
CA GLY A 63 -11.33 14.48 16.47
C GLY A 63 -11.15 14.41 17.97
N ASN A 64 -11.28 15.55 18.62
CA ASN A 64 -11.07 15.73 20.06
C ASN A 64 -9.65 15.34 20.55
N THR A 65 -8.62 15.64 19.73
CA THR A 65 -7.23 15.26 20.01
C THR A 65 -6.25 16.40 19.73
N TYR A 66 -5.08 16.34 20.35
CA TYR A 66 -3.93 17.18 20.01
C TYR A 66 -2.74 16.36 19.56
N HIS A 67 -1.85 16.96 18.79
CA HIS A 67 -0.61 16.35 18.31
C HIS A 67 0.46 17.42 18.03
N CYS A 68 1.72 17.10 18.30
CA CYS A 68 2.86 17.92 17.88
C CYS A 68 3.82 17.10 17.01
N PHE A 69 4.09 17.55 15.80
CA PHE A 69 4.98 16.85 14.87
C PHE A 69 6.45 16.84 15.26
N VAL A 70 6.87 17.75 16.15
CA VAL A 70 8.26 17.86 16.60
C VAL A 70 8.52 16.99 17.82
N CYS A 71 7.76 17.18 18.91
CA CYS A 71 8.03 16.49 20.18
C CYS A 71 7.33 15.14 20.30
N MET A 72 6.39 14.83 19.40
CA MET A 72 5.57 13.62 19.46
C MET A 72 5.82 12.69 18.26
N ARG A 73 7.10 12.48 17.91
CA ARG A 73 7.52 11.69 16.74
C ARG A 73 7.01 10.25 16.71
N ARG A 74 6.50 9.72 17.82
CA ARG A 74 6.02 8.33 17.97
C ARG A 74 4.50 8.20 18.14
N GLY A 75 3.73 9.18 17.65
CA GLY A 75 2.26 9.14 17.78
C GLY A 75 1.76 9.53 19.19
N GLU A 76 2.56 10.19 19.97
CA GLU A 76 2.20 10.73 21.27
C GLU A 76 1.36 11.99 21.07
N GLY A 77 0.11 11.80 20.91
CA GLY A 77 -0.95 12.79 21.01
C GLY A 77 -1.95 12.28 22.01
N GLY A 78 -3.03 12.97 22.22
CA GLY A 78 -4.06 12.47 23.14
C GLY A 78 -5.28 13.36 23.20
N GLY A 79 -6.21 12.97 24.02
CA GLY A 79 -7.41 13.74 24.32
C GLY A 79 -7.19 14.78 25.41
N PRO A 80 -8.30 15.39 25.89
CA PRO A 80 -8.27 16.40 26.96
C PRO A 80 -7.59 15.94 28.26
N VAL A 81 -7.81 14.69 28.66
CA VAL A 81 -7.20 14.10 29.86
C VAL A 81 -5.69 13.96 29.70
N ASP A 82 -5.24 13.42 28.55
CA ASP A 82 -3.81 13.22 28.27
C ASP A 82 -3.08 14.56 28.23
N PHE A 83 -3.71 15.60 27.69
CA PHE A 83 -3.15 16.95 27.69
C PHE A 83 -2.88 17.46 29.10
N LEU A 84 -3.90 17.38 29.99
CA LEU A 84 -3.78 17.82 31.38
C LEU A 84 -2.75 17.02 32.18
N MET A 85 -2.73 15.70 32.00
CA MET A 85 -1.75 14.84 32.65
C MET A 85 -0.32 15.23 32.24
N LYS A 86 -0.11 15.60 30.98
CA LYS A 86 1.21 15.98 30.47
C LYS A 86 1.57 17.43 30.76
N HIS A 87 0.66 18.36 30.58
CA HIS A 87 0.89 19.80 30.75
C HIS A 87 0.95 20.21 32.23
N GLU A 88 -0.04 19.84 33.00
CA GLU A 88 -0.17 20.17 34.43
C GLU A 88 0.47 19.11 35.35
N ARG A 89 1.03 18.03 34.79
CA ARG A 89 1.60 16.89 35.52
C ARG A 89 0.64 16.27 36.52
N LEU A 90 -0.65 16.27 36.17
CA LEU A 90 -1.70 15.70 37.01
C LEU A 90 -1.72 14.17 36.92
N SER A 91 -2.15 13.52 38.00
CA SER A 91 -2.57 12.12 37.93
C SER A 91 -3.88 12.01 37.15
N PHE A 92 -4.17 10.81 36.61
CA PHE A 92 -5.44 10.58 35.92
C PHE A 92 -6.67 10.98 36.72
N PRO A 93 -6.80 10.58 38.02
CA PRO A 93 -7.92 11.03 38.85
C PRO A 93 -8.00 12.55 39.01
N ASP A 94 -6.86 13.22 39.14
CA ASP A 94 -6.84 14.67 39.32
C ASP A 94 -7.16 15.42 38.02
N ALA A 95 -6.77 14.89 36.86
CA ALA A 95 -7.18 15.40 35.55
C ALA A 95 -8.72 15.26 35.37
N ILE A 96 -9.31 14.15 35.79
CA ILE A 96 -10.78 13.97 35.77
C ILE A 96 -11.47 14.96 36.71
N ARG A 97 -10.95 15.18 37.92
CA ARG A 97 -11.50 16.19 38.83
C ARG A 97 -11.39 17.60 38.28
N TRP A 98 -10.26 17.92 37.68
CA TRP A 98 -10.04 19.22 37.00
C TRP A 98 -11.09 19.47 35.90
N LEU A 99 -11.31 18.46 35.05
CA LEU A 99 -12.34 18.52 33.98
C LEU A 99 -13.75 18.60 34.59
N GLY A 100 -14.04 17.82 35.61
CA GLY A 100 -15.31 17.90 36.34
C GLY A 100 -15.61 19.32 36.83
N LYS A 101 -14.61 19.97 37.48
CA LYS A 101 -14.73 21.35 37.91
C LYS A 101 -14.94 22.33 36.73
N LYS A 102 -14.18 22.17 35.62
CA LYS A 102 -14.29 23.03 34.44
C LYS A 102 -15.70 22.95 33.80
N TYR A 103 -16.26 21.77 33.71
CA TYR A 103 -17.55 21.53 33.07
C TYR A 103 -18.73 21.45 34.07
N SER A 104 -18.51 21.80 35.34
CA SER A 104 -19.52 21.78 36.42
C SER A 104 -20.16 20.40 36.63
N GLU A 105 -19.40 19.34 36.36
CA GLU A 105 -19.80 17.95 36.64
C GLU A 105 -19.23 17.49 37.98
N PRO A 106 -20.06 17.11 38.94
CA PRO A 106 -19.60 16.66 40.27
C PRO A 106 -18.84 15.33 40.15
N VAL A 107 -17.62 15.30 40.70
CA VAL A 107 -16.73 14.12 40.69
C VAL A 107 -16.61 13.50 42.06
N ASP A 108 -16.88 14.27 43.15
CA ASP A 108 -16.72 13.86 44.53
C ASP A 108 -18.05 13.43 45.14
N ASP A 109 -17.97 12.45 46.08
CA ASP A 109 -19.06 11.96 46.88
C ASP A 109 -20.08 11.02 46.21
N VAL A 110 -19.56 9.96 45.61
CA VAL A 110 -20.44 8.82 45.34
C VAL A 110 -20.69 8.05 46.63
N PRO A 111 -21.96 7.84 46.99
CA PRO A 111 -22.31 7.04 48.20
C PRO A 111 -21.70 5.64 48.11
N VAL A 112 -21.36 5.05 49.26
CA VAL A 112 -20.79 3.68 49.39
C VAL A 112 -21.64 2.61 48.69
N ASN A 113 -22.90 2.92 48.36
CA ASN A 113 -23.86 2.03 47.69
C ASN A 113 -24.07 2.35 46.19
N TYR A 114 -23.13 3.03 45.55
CA TYR A 114 -23.24 3.31 44.12
C TYR A 114 -23.18 2.01 43.29
N THR A 115 -24.24 1.74 42.56
CA THR A 115 -24.29 0.69 41.50
C THR A 115 -24.14 1.35 40.16
N PRO A 116 -23.03 1.07 39.44
CA PRO A 116 -22.84 1.64 38.08
C PRO A 116 -24.02 1.29 37.19
N PRO A 117 -24.51 2.20 36.34
CA PRO A 117 -25.46 1.83 35.32
C PRO A 117 -24.87 0.75 34.41
N PRO A 118 -25.70 -0.18 33.88
CA PRO A 118 -25.22 -1.21 32.99
C PRO A 118 -24.46 -0.57 31.80
N PRO A 119 -23.36 -1.17 31.36
CA PRO A 119 -22.59 -0.64 30.22
C PRO A 119 -23.51 -0.50 29.03
N ARG A 120 -23.49 0.67 28.40
CA ARG A 120 -24.23 0.87 27.14
C ARG A 120 -23.82 -0.21 26.13
N PRO A 121 -24.77 -0.86 25.45
CA PRO A 121 -24.43 -1.81 24.40
C PRO A 121 -23.47 -1.12 23.41
N LYS A 122 -22.36 -1.78 23.13
CA LYS A 122 -21.46 -1.29 22.07
C LYS A 122 -22.27 -1.19 20.78
N PRO A 123 -22.16 -0.10 20.02
CA PRO A 123 -22.79 -0.04 18.70
C PRO A 123 -22.38 -1.26 17.90
N ALA A 124 -23.31 -1.82 17.14
CA ALA A 124 -22.99 -2.93 16.24
C ALA A 124 -21.85 -2.50 15.31
N PRO A 125 -20.88 -3.39 15.04
CA PRO A 125 -19.82 -3.08 14.10
C PRO A 125 -20.41 -2.75 12.73
N LEU A 126 -19.89 -1.70 12.09
CA LEU A 126 -20.30 -1.35 10.74
C LEU A 126 -19.99 -2.48 9.77
N PRO A 127 -20.83 -2.73 8.76
CA PRO A 127 -20.54 -3.71 7.72
C PRO A 127 -19.24 -3.35 6.99
N VAL A 128 -18.52 -4.38 6.53
CA VAL A 128 -17.30 -4.16 5.76
C VAL A 128 -17.67 -3.74 4.34
N LEU A 129 -17.03 -2.69 3.81
CA LEU A 129 -17.29 -2.20 2.47
C LEU A 129 -17.00 -3.29 1.41
N GLU A 130 -17.95 -3.49 0.52
CA GLU A 130 -17.83 -4.30 -0.68
C GLU A 130 -17.98 -3.41 -1.90
N ILE A 131 -16.93 -3.34 -2.72
CA ILE A 131 -16.96 -2.52 -3.92
C ILE A 131 -17.42 -3.41 -5.08
N PRO A 132 -18.44 -2.99 -5.87
CA PRO A 132 -18.88 -3.77 -7.02
C PRO A 132 -17.75 -4.04 -8.01
N ARG A 133 -17.66 -5.26 -8.53
CA ARG A 133 -16.62 -5.66 -9.52
C ARG A 133 -16.62 -4.80 -10.78
N SER A 134 -17.74 -4.20 -11.15
CA SER A 134 -17.85 -3.27 -12.26
C SER A 134 -16.88 -2.07 -12.16
N TYR A 135 -16.51 -1.66 -10.92
CA TYR A 135 -15.48 -0.64 -10.73
C TYR A 135 -14.09 -1.15 -11.14
N VAL A 136 -13.77 -2.41 -10.82
CA VAL A 136 -12.49 -3.04 -11.22
C VAL A 136 -12.41 -3.07 -12.73
N VAL A 137 -13.42 -3.65 -13.41
CA VAL A 137 -13.49 -3.76 -14.87
C VAL A 137 -13.36 -2.38 -15.53
N ARG A 138 -14.12 -1.39 -15.04
CA ARG A 138 -14.08 -0.03 -15.60
C ARG A 138 -12.69 0.60 -15.51
N THR A 139 -12.00 0.45 -14.38
CA THR A 139 -10.64 1.01 -14.23
C THR A 139 -9.63 0.26 -15.10
N MET A 140 -9.77 -1.05 -15.27
CA MET A 140 -8.93 -1.81 -16.20
C MET A 140 -9.16 -1.40 -17.66
N THR A 141 -10.41 -1.09 -18.05
CA THR A 141 -10.73 -0.52 -19.36
C THR A 141 -10.06 0.84 -19.54
N ILE A 142 -10.14 1.74 -18.55
CA ILE A 142 -9.44 3.04 -18.59
C ILE A 142 -7.93 2.84 -18.75
N ALA A 143 -7.33 1.89 -18.01
CA ALA A 143 -5.89 1.61 -18.13
C ALA A 143 -5.47 1.16 -19.54
N LYS A 144 -6.39 0.51 -20.24
CA LYS A 144 -6.18 0.07 -21.63
C LYS A 144 -6.36 1.19 -22.64
N GLU A 145 -7.36 2.05 -22.44
CA GLU A 145 -7.74 3.12 -23.36
C GLU A 145 -6.90 4.39 -23.20
N GLN A 146 -6.34 4.60 -22.02
CA GLN A 146 -5.54 5.79 -21.69
C GLN A 146 -4.08 5.42 -21.46
N SER A 147 -3.19 6.30 -21.88
CA SER A 147 -1.74 6.17 -21.65
C SER A 147 -1.42 6.44 -20.17
N ILE A 148 -1.56 5.43 -19.31
CA ILE A 148 -1.14 5.51 -17.92
C ILE A 148 0.39 5.43 -17.86
N LEU A 149 1.05 6.50 -17.44
CA LEU A 149 2.51 6.63 -17.45
C LEU A 149 3.22 5.47 -16.74
N PHE A 150 2.64 4.97 -15.64
CA PHE A 150 3.18 3.81 -14.92
C PHE A 150 3.21 2.54 -15.80
N ILE A 151 2.11 2.24 -16.49
CA ILE A 151 2.01 1.05 -17.37
C ILE A 151 2.95 1.21 -18.55
N TYR A 152 2.99 2.41 -19.14
CA TYR A 152 3.91 2.73 -20.22
C TYR A 152 5.37 2.54 -19.80
N TRP A 153 5.75 3.07 -18.62
CA TRP A 153 7.09 2.87 -18.08
C TRP A 153 7.42 1.39 -17.85
N LEU A 154 6.49 0.58 -17.33
CA LEU A 154 6.69 -0.86 -17.20
C LEU A 154 7.00 -1.52 -18.55
N CYS A 155 6.34 -1.11 -19.63
CA CYS A 155 6.60 -1.65 -20.97
C CYS A 155 7.99 -1.26 -21.51
N LEU A 156 8.62 -0.20 -20.99
CA LEU A 156 9.96 0.25 -21.37
C LEU A 156 11.09 -0.42 -20.58
N LEU A 157 10.77 -1.20 -19.55
CA LEU A 157 11.79 -1.93 -18.79
C LEU A 157 12.46 -2.98 -19.68
N PRO A 158 13.72 -3.32 -19.42
CA PRO A 158 14.51 -4.23 -20.26
C PRO A 158 14.16 -5.71 -20.02
N TRP A 159 12.88 -6.02 -20.14
CA TRP A 159 12.38 -7.38 -20.07
C TRP A 159 12.99 -8.26 -21.14
N ASP A 160 13.23 -9.54 -20.83
CA ASP A 160 13.47 -10.53 -21.87
C ASP A 160 12.17 -10.83 -22.66
N LYS A 161 12.27 -11.65 -23.72
CA LYS A 161 11.13 -11.93 -24.61
C LYS A 161 9.94 -12.58 -23.88
N GLU A 162 10.20 -13.47 -22.91
CA GLU A 162 9.16 -14.15 -22.16
C GLU A 162 8.52 -13.22 -21.15
N GLN A 163 9.33 -12.45 -20.42
CA GLN A 163 8.88 -11.43 -19.48
C GLN A 163 8.05 -10.36 -20.18
N GLN A 164 8.47 -9.91 -21.35
CA GLN A 164 7.72 -8.95 -22.14
C GLN A 164 6.37 -9.52 -22.62
N ALA A 165 6.35 -10.76 -23.07
CA ALA A 165 5.13 -11.41 -23.52
C ALA A 165 4.08 -11.60 -22.42
N ARG A 166 4.51 -11.90 -21.17
CA ARG A 166 3.59 -12.11 -20.04
C ARG A 166 3.22 -10.84 -19.27
N LEU A 167 3.90 -9.69 -19.51
CA LEU A 167 3.66 -8.46 -18.75
C LEU A 167 2.18 -8.05 -18.72
N GLN A 168 1.49 -8.16 -19.85
CA GLN A 168 0.07 -7.86 -19.96
C GLN A 168 -0.78 -8.81 -19.11
N GLN A 169 -0.46 -10.10 -19.11
CA GLN A 169 -1.11 -11.08 -18.27
C GLN A 169 -0.87 -10.78 -16.79
N THR A 170 0.36 -10.41 -16.40
CA THR A 170 0.68 -10.01 -15.03
C THR A 170 -0.15 -8.81 -14.59
N LEU A 171 -0.22 -7.75 -15.39
CA LEU A 171 -1.03 -6.56 -15.11
C LEU A 171 -2.52 -6.91 -14.94
N TRP A 172 -3.03 -7.77 -15.80
CA TRP A 172 -4.40 -8.24 -15.74
C TRP A 172 -4.66 -9.08 -14.49
N MET A 173 -3.78 -10.03 -14.17
CA MET A 173 -3.91 -10.87 -12.98
C MET A 173 -3.94 -10.06 -11.69
N TYR A 174 -3.18 -8.98 -11.63
CA TYR A 174 -3.17 -8.05 -10.49
C TYR A 174 -4.27 -6.99 -10.56
N CYS A 175 -5.17 -7.05 -11.55
CA CYS A 175 -6.25 -6.09 -11.77
C CYS A 175 -5.75 -4.63 -11.78
N VAL A 176 -4.60 -4.37 -12.43
CA VAL A 176 -4.03 -3.03 -12.50
C VAL A 176 -4.92 -2.15 -13.37
N GLY A 177 -5.47 -1.10 -12.76
CA GLY A 177 -6.39 -0.19 -13.42
C GLY A 177 -5.78 1.19 -13.71
N GLY A 178 -6.53 2.03 -14.41
CA GLY A 178 -6.25 3.44 -14.64
C GLY A 178 -7.36 4.33 -14.11
N TRP A 179 -7.03 5.57 -13.79
CA TRP A 179 -7.97 6.61 -13.41
C TRP A 179 -7.90 7.78 -14.40
N ARG A 180 -9.00 8.52 -14.56
CA ARG A 180 -9.17 9.58 -15.59
C ARG A 180 -8.09 10.68 -15.58
N ASP A 181 -7.41 10.88 -14.45
CA ASP A 181 -6.33 11.87 -14.28
C ASP A 181 -4.92 11.27 -14.47
N GLY A 182 -4.84 10.08 -15.06
CA GLY A 182 -3.58 9.39 -15.34
C GLY A 182 -2.96 8.66 -14.15
N ARG A 183 -3.65 8.60 -12.98
CA ARG A 183 -3.21 7.75 -11.88
C ARG A 183 -3.42 6.27 -12.20
N VAL A 184 -2.50 5.42 -11.76
CA VAL A 184 -2.70 3.98 -11.73
C VAL A 184 -3.57 3.60 -10.53
N VAL A 185 -4.40 2.58 -10.69
CA VAL A 185 -5.28 2.03 -9.66
C VAL A 185 -4.81 0.64 -9.26
N PHE A 186 -4.43 0.48 -8.01
CA PHE A 186 -4.06 -0.80 -7.40
C PHE A 186 -5.20 -1.31 -6.55
N TRP A 187 -5.90 -2.33 -7.03
CA TRP A 187 -7.05 -2.92 -6.36
C TRP A 187 -6.65 -3.80 -5.19
N GLN A 188 -7.25 -3.58 -4.04
CA GLN A 188 -7.14 -4.42 -2.86
C GLN A 188 -8.36 -5.34 -2.81
N ILE A 189 -8.21 -6.50 -3.43
CA ILE A 189 -9.23 -7.56 -3.52
C ILE A 189 -8.84 -8.63 -2.50
N ASP A 190 -9.78 -9.03 -1.65
CA ASP A 190 -9.50 -10.04 -0.62
C ASP A 190 -9.34 -11.46 -1.22
N HIS A 191 -8.95 -12.41 -0.39
CA HIS A 191 -8.73 -13.80 -0.82
C HIS A 191 -9.99 -14.49 -1.33
N ASN A 192 -11.19 -14.00 -1.00
CA ASN A 192 -12.47 -14.45 -1.53
C ASN A 192 -12.84 -13.77 -2.86
N GLY A 193 -11.97 -12.92 -3.38
CA GLY A 193 -12.18 -12.21 -4.63
C GLY A 193 -13.10 -10.99 -4.53
N VAL A 194 -13.40 -10.51 -3.32
CA VAL A 194 -14.25 -9.32 -3.11
C VAL A 194 -13.39 -8.05 -3.09
N PRO A 195 -13.63 -7.06 -3.97
CA PRO A 195 -12.94 -5.79 -3.94
C PRO A 195 -13.33 -5.01 -2.68
N ARG A 196 -12.33 -4.65 -1.86
CA ARG A 196 -12.53 -3.95 -0.58
C ARG A 196 -12.09 -2.49 -0.63
N SER A 197 -11.06 -2.22 -1.41
CA SER A 197 -10.46 -0.89 -1.54
C SER A 197 -9.65 -0.81 -2.84
N ALA A 198 -9.24 0.38 -3.23
CA ALA A 198 -8.22 0.58 -4.25
C ALA A 198 -7.41 1.85 -3.95
N LYS A 199 -6.09 1.74 -4.12
CA LYS A 199 -5.14 2.82 -3.96
C LYS A 199 -4.83 3.44 -5.33
N LEU A 200 -4.93 4.76 -5.41
CA LEU A 200 -4.62 5.53 -6.61
C LEU A 200 -3.28 6.22 -6.44
N MET A 201 -2.36 5.98 -7.36
CA MET A 201 -1.01 6.51 -7.31
C MET A 201 -0.65 7.20 -8.62
N LYS A 202 0.09 8.30 -8.55
CA LYS A 202 0.65 8.96 -9.71
C LYS A 202 2.15 8.68 -9.80
N TYR A 203 2.58 8.34 -11.01
CA TYR A 203 3.98 8.07 -11.32
C TYR A 203 4.45 9.02 -12.41
N LEU A 204 5.75 9.28 -12.41
CA LEU A 204 6.47 10.01 -13.44
C LEU A 204 6.92 9.03 -14.55
N LEU A 205 7.43 9.58 -15.63
CA LEU A 205 7.92 8.81 -16.79
C LEU A 205 9.12 7.91 -16.49
N ASP A 206 9.86 8.20 -15.44
CA ASP A 206 11.01 7.42 -14.98
C ASP A 206 10.62 6.28 -14.02
N GLY A 207 9.31 6.11 -13.76
CA GLY A 207 8.78 5.10 -12.85
C GLY A 207 8.86 5.48 -11.37
N HIS A 208 9.30 6.70 -11.05
CA HIS A 208 9.25 7.21 -9.70
C HIS A 208 7.87 7.75 -9.35
N ARG A 209 7.49 7.61 -8.10
CA ARG A 209 6.26 8.19 -7.58
C ARG A 209 6.31 9.71 -7.69
N ASP A 210 5.25 10.31 -8.23
CA ASP A 210 5.06 11.75 -8.20
C ASP A 210 4.82 12.20 -6.74
N LYS A 211 5.81 12.84 -6.13
CA LYS A 211 5.76 13.30 -4.74
C LYS A 211 4.82 14.49 -4.53
N GLN A 212 4.44 15.19 -5.61
CA GLN A 212 3.49 16.29 -5.56
C GLN A 212 2.04 15.80 -5.55
N ALA A 213 1.80 14.57 -6.03
CA ALA A 213 0.49 13.95 -6.01
C ALA A 213 0.34 13.05 -4.77
N HIS A 214 -0.60 13.38 -3.89
CA HIS A 214 -0.92 12.53 -2.76
C HIS A 214 -1.61 11.24 -3.21
N PRO A 215 -1.33 10.08 -2.55
CA PRO A 215 -2.08 8.86 -2.78
C PRO A 215 -3.56 9.08 -2.54
N GLY A 216 -4.40 8.56 -3.44
CA GLY A 216 -5.85 8.58 -3.28
C GLY A 216 -6.42 7.20 -2.96
N TRP A 217 -7.68 7.18 -2.54
CA TRP A 217 -8.45 5.95 -2.34
C TRP A 217 -9.72 6.03 -3.18
N ILE A 218 -10.11 4.93 -3.82
CA ILE A 218 -11.25 4.90 -4.75
C ILE A 218 -12.54 5.41 -4.11
N TYR A 219 -12.81 5.03 -2.86
CA TYR A 219 -14.01 5.41 -2.12
C TYR A 219 -14.05 6.90 -1.74
N ASN A 220 -12.94 7.64 -1.88
CA ASN A 220 -12.86 9.08 -1.65
C ASN A 220 -12.90 9.90 -2.96
N GLN A 221 -12.96 9.23 -4.13
CA GLN A 221 -12.99 9.93 -5.41
C GLN A 221 -14.39 10.47 -5.70
N ASP A 222 -14.44 11.59 -6.43
CA ASP A 222 -15.69 12.18 -6.87
C ASP A 222 -16.52 11.19 -7.71
N GLY A 223 -17.80 11.08 -7.40
CA GLY A 223 -18.73 10.14 -8.00
C GLY A 223 -18.66 8.72 -7.43
N CYS A 224 -17.62 8.37 -6.66
CA CYS A 224 -17.54 7.09 -5.94
C CYS A 224 -18.01 7.21 -4.49
N ARG A 225 -17.68 8.31 -3.82
CA ARG A 225 -17.98 8.50 -2.39
C ARG A 225 -19.47 8.37 -2.08
N GLN A 226 -20.35 9.00 -2.90
CA GLN A 226 -21.79 8.94 -2.70
C GLN A 226 -22.36 7.54 -2.95
N GLN A 227 -21.77 6.76 -3.86
CA GLN A 227 -22.23 5.41 -4.22
C GLN A 227 -21.71 4.34 -3.27
N LEU A 228 -20.49 4.51 -2.76
CA LEU A 228 -19.82 3.52 -1.91
C LEU A 228 -20.05 3.75 -0.42
N ASP A 229 -20.52 4.95 -0.04
CA ASP A 229 -20.87 5.31 1.33
C ASP A 229 -19.85 4.88 2.40
N PRO A 230 -18.58 5.32 2.29
CA PRO A 230 -17.50 4.87 3.17
C PRO A 230 -17.70 5.27 4.63
N GLU A 231 -18.60 6.20 4.93
CA GLU A 231 -18.86 6.70 6.28
C GLU A 231 -19.68 5.70 7.11
N HIS A 232 -20.50 4.86 6.45
CA HIS A 232 -21.30 3.83 7.11
C HIS A 232 -20.73 2.41 6.94
N HIS A 233 -19.45 2.29 6.52
CA HIS A 233 -18.78 1.00 6.33
C HIS A 233 -17.40 0.99 6.98
N THR A 234 -16.97 -0.18 7.42
CA THR A 234 -15.58 -0.44 7.77
C THR A 234 -14.77 -0.67 6.50
N ILE A 235 -13.69 0.09 6.33
CA ILE A 235 -12.81 -0.03 5.15
C ILE A 235 -11.74 -1.09 5.41
N ALA A 236 -11.90 -2.27 4.84
CA ALA A 236 -10.85 -3.28 4.85
C ALA A 236 -9.80 -2.98 3.77
N LYS A 237 -8.54 -3.22 4.09
CA LYS A 237 -7.38 -3.04 3.21
C LYS A 237 -6.54 -4.32 3.18
N PRO A 238 -7.00 -5.37 2.50
CA PRO A 238 -6.21 -6.60 2.34
C PRO A 238 -4.89 -6.31 1.62
N LEU A 239 -3.96 -7.23 1.68
CA LEU A 239 -2.73 -7.14 0.89
C LEU A 239 -3.09 -7.06 -0.60
N PHE A 240 -2.40 -6.20 -1.34
CA PHE A 240 -2.52 -6.17 -2.79
C PHE A 240 -2.12 -7.53 -3.36
N GLY A 241 -2.90 -8.09 -4.28
CA GLY A 241 -2.70 -9.43 -4.82
C GLY A 241 -3.33 -10.58 -4.01
N SER A 242 -4.00 -10.34 -2.86
CA SER A 242 -4.59 -11.40 -2.02
C SER A 242 -5.57 -12.32 -2.75
N HIS A 243 -6.25 -11.85 -3.79
CA HIS A 243 -7.15 -12.67 -4.60
C HIS A 243 -6.44 -13.79 -5.37
N LEU A 244 -5.12 -13.73 -5.50
CA LEU A 244 -4.31 -14.79 -6.10
C LEU A 244 -4.12 -16.00 -5.16
N LEU A 245 -4.36 -15.84 -3.86
CA LEU A 245 -4.15 -16.90 -2.88
C LEU A 245 -4.95 -18.16 -3.20
N ASN A 246 -6.24 -18.03 -3.49
CA ASN A 246 -7.10 -19.17 -3.80
C ASN A 246 -6.85 -19.74 -5.19
N ARG A 247 -6.38 -18.90 -6.12
CA ARG A 247 -6.03 -19.33 -7.48
C ARG A 247 -4.74 -20.16 -7.51
N TYR A 248 -3.78 -19.85 -6.63
CA TYR A 248 -2.48 -20.52 -6.53
C TYR A 248 -2.26 -21.05 -5.11
N PRO A 249 -3.01 -22.09 -4.69
CA PRO A 249 -3.05 -22.54 -3.29
C PRO A 249 -1.74 -23.13 -2.79
N LYS A 250 -0.85 -23.57 -3.68
CA LYS A 250 0.46 -24.18 -3.34
C LYS A 250 1.63 -23.19 -3.43
N ALA A 251 1.44 -22.06 -4.09
CA ALA A 251 2.51 -21.09 -4.30
C ALA A 251 3.02 -20.51 -2.98
N VAL A 252 4.31 -20.28 -2.89
CA VAL A 252 4.94 -19.50 -1.81
C VAL A 252 4.48 -18.05 -1.93
N VAL A 253 4.25 -17.41 -0.79
CA VAL A 253 3.80 -16.02 -0.74
C VAL A 253 4.97 -15.11 -0.42
N ASN A 254 5.31 -14.24 -1.36
CA ASN A 254 6.30 -13.19 -1.18
C ASN A 254 5.58 -11.87 -0.87
N ILE A 255 5.94 -11.20 0.22
CA ILE A 255 5.34 -9.91 0.61
C ILE A 255 6.40 -8.83 0.50
N VAL A 256 6.09 -7.78 -0.26
CA VAL A 256 6.90 -6.57 -0.45
C VAL A 256 6.17 -5.34 0.08
N GLU A 257 6.87 -4.20 0.13
CA GLU A 257 6.29 -2.96 0.62
C GLU A 257 5.32 -2.34 -0.40
N SER A 258 5.73 -2.22 -1.67
CA SER A 258 4.97 -1.47 -2.66
C SER A 258 4.29 -2.36 -3.70
N GLU A 259 3.14 -1.90 -4.20
CA GLU A 259 2.39 -2.54 -5.28
C GLU A 259 3.21 -2.58 -6.59
N LYS A 260 4.02 -1.55 -6.85
CA LYS A 260 4.95 -1.50 -7.98
C LYS A 260 5.94 -2.68 -7.93
N THR A 261 6.56 -2.86 -6.77
CA THR A 261 7.53 -3.92 -6.53
C THR A 261 6.92 -5.29 -6.71
N ALA A 262 5.70 -5.53 -6.17
CA ALA A 262 4.99 -6.80 -6.35
C ALA A 262 4.77 -7.14 -7.83
N ILE A 263 4.33 -6.19 -8.65
CA ILE A 263 4.08 -6.39 -10.08
C ILE A 263 5.40 -6.70 -10.83
N ILE A 264 6.45 -5.92 -10.56
CA ILE A 264 7.75 -6.11 -11.21
C ILE A 264 8.32 -7.48 -10.89
N MET A 265 8.33 -7.85 -9.61
CA MET A 265 8.89 -9.14 -9.18
C MET A 265 8.04 -10.31 -9.67
N ALA A 266 6.72 -10.20 -9.68
CA ALA A 266 5.82 -11.20 -10.25
C ALA A 266 6.09 -11.41 -11.76
N ASN A 267 6.33 -10.35 -12.51
CA ASN A 267 6.67 -10.45 -13.92
C ASN A 267 8.10 -10.95 -14.14
N TYR A 268 9.03 -10.55 -13.28
CA TYR A 268 10.43 -10.96 -13.34
C TYR A 268 10.59 -12.47 -13.19
N TYR A 269 9.96 -13.06 -12.18
CA TYR A 269 10.01 -14.51 -11.94
C TYR A 269 9.03 -15.31 -12.81
N GLY A 270 7.82 -14.80 -13.00
CA GLY A 270 6.83 -15.29 -13.96
C GLY A 270 6.17 -16.63 -13.68
N ASP A 271 6.55 -17.33 -12.64
CA ASP A 271 5.98 -18.64 -12.27
C ASP A 271 5.01 -18.49 -11.09
N PHE A 272 3.74 -18.28 -11.42
CA PHE A 272 2.69 -18.10 -10.42
C PHE A 272 2.30 -19.39 -9.69
N ASP A 273 2.55 -20.55 -10.25
CA ASP A 273 2.25 -21.84 -9.60
C ASP A 273 3.21 -22.11 -8.43
N THR A 274 4.43 -21.64 -8.52
CA THR A 274 5.42 -21.78 -7.45
C THR A 274 5.46 -20.61 -6.50
N GLN A 275 5.18 -19.39 -6.95
CA GLN A 275 5.26 -18.17 -6.11
C GLN A 275 4.35 -17.04 -6.56
N ILE A 276 3.76 -16.35 -5.59
CA ILE A 276 2.98 -15.15 -5.80
C ILE A 276 3.54 -13.98 -4.99
N TRP A 277 3.36 -12.78 -5.50
CA TRP A 277 3.87 -11.55 -4.90
C TRP A 277 2.72 -10.67 -4.42
N LEU A 278 2.72 -10.36 -3.13
CA LEU A 278 1.73 -9.48 -2.49
C LEU A 278 2.41 -8.20 -2.02
N ALA A 279 1.62 -7.12 -1.85
CA ALA A 279 2.16 -5.90 -1.26
C ALA A 279 1.32 -5.41 -0.08
N CYS A 280 2.00 -4.91 0.97
CA CYS A 280 1.33 -4.33 2.13
C CYS A 280 0.93 -2.85 1.92
N GLY A 281 1.52 -2.15 0.94
CA GLY A 281 1.22 -0.77 0.59
C GLY A 281 2.03 0.28 1.37
N GLY A 282 3.08 -0.13 2.09
CA GLY A 282 4.01 0.71 2.85
C GLY A 282 4.40 0.09 4.19
N LEU A 283 5.59 0.38 4.70
CA LEU A 283 6.20 -0.22 5.89
C LEU A 283 5.24 -0.34 7.09
N LYS A 284 4.51 0.72 7.42
CA LYS A 284 3.58 0.77 8.56
C LYS A 284 2.26 0.01 8.33
N TRP A 285 2.03 -0.50 7.13
CA TRP A 285 0.79 -1.19 6.75
C TRP A 285 0.90 -2.71 6.83
N LEU A 286 2.07 -3.24 7.19
CA LEU A 286 2.27 -4.66 7.47
C LEU A 286 1.75 -5.00 8.87
N GLN A 287 0.43 -5.15 9.00
CA GLN A 287 -0.26 -5.44 10.26
C GLN A 287 -0.54 -6.92 10.40
N LEU A 288 -0.55 -7.43 11.64
CA LEU A 288 -0.66 -8.86 11.95
C LEU A 288 -1.98 -9.49 11.45
N ASP A 289 -3.07 -8.73 11.47
CA ASP A 289 -4.39 -9.18 11.00
C ASP A 289 -4.41 -9.54 9.51
N LYS A 290 -3.52 -8.94 8.71
CA LYS A 290 -3.40 -9.25 7.28
C LYS A 290 -2.81 -10.63 6.99
N PHE A 291 -2.14 -11.24 7.97
CA PHE A 291 -1.56 -12.57 7.83
C PHE A 291 -2.56 -13.70 8.07
N GLN A 292 -3.69 -13.41 8.71
CA GLN A 292 -4.65 -14.46 9.09
C GLN A 292 -5.08 -15.35 7.92
N PRO A 293 -5.47 -14.82 6.74
CA PRO A 293 -5.80 -15.68 5.59
C PRO A 293 -4.65 -16.54 5.08
N LEU A 294 -3.40 -16.09 5.28
CA LEU A 294 -2.20 -16.84 4.90
C LEU A 294 -1.91 -17.98 5.87
N ILE A 295 -2.08 -17.71 7.16
CA ILE A 295 -1.89 -18.67 8.26
C ILE A 295 -2.97 -19.77 8.16
N ASP A 296 -4.23 -19.39 7.96
CA ASP A 296 -5.36 -20.31 7.84
C ASP A 296 -5.17 -21.30 6.67
N GLN A 297 -4.53 -20.84 5.59
CA GLN A 297 -4.16 -21.66 4.45
C GLN A 297 -2.82 -22.41 4.60
N GLY A 298 -2.13 -22.26 5.72
CA GLY A 298 -0.84 -22.93 5.99
C GLY A 298 0.29 -22.51 5.06
N ARG A 299 0.27 -21.27 4.54
CA ARG A 299 1.18 -20.78 3.48
C ARG A 299 2.59 -20.57 4.00
N THR A 300 3.59 -20.85 3.15
CA THR A 300 4.96 -20.38 3.37
C THR A 300 5.05 -18.93 2.94
N ILE A 301 5.58 -18.06 3.82
CA ILE A 301 5.58 -16.60 3.66
C ILE A 301 7.04 -16.13 3.72
N TRP A 302 7.44 -15.39 2.69
CA TRP A 302 8.70 -14.68 2.66
C TRP A 302 8.45 -13.18 2.67
N LEU A 303 9.03 -12.49 3.64
CA LEU A 303 8.99 -11.05 3.77
C LEU A 303 10.22 -10.46 3.10
N TRP A 304 10.01 -9.56 2.15
CA TRP A 304 11.05 -8.90 1.37
C TRP A 304 11.05 -7.39 1.68
N PRO A 305 11.60 -6.99 2.84
CA PRO A 305 11.66 -5.58 3.21
C PRO A 305 12.55 -4.80 2.24
N ASP A 306 12.30 -3.48 2.13
CA ASP A 306 13.29 -2.57 1.60
C ASP A 306 14.54 -2.61 2.47
N LYS A 307 15.70 -2.20 1.95
CA LYS A 307 16.98 -2.34 2.65
C LYS A 307 16.98 -1.72 4.04
N ASP A 308 16.31 -0.58 4.22
CA ASP A 308 16.19 0.14 5.50
C ASP A 308 15.05 -0.35 6.40
N GLY A 309 14.21 -1.28 5.95
CA GLY A 309 13.06 -1.84 6.67
C GLY A 309 13.29 -3.21 7.34
N ARG A 310 14.50 -3.78 7.26
CA ARG A 310 14.78 -5.17 7.69
C ARG A 310 14.43 -5.43 9.16
N ASP A 311 14.87 -4.57 10.06
CA ASP A 311 14.66 -4.75 11.50
C ASP A 311 13.17 -4.63 11.87
N ASP A 312 12.45 -3.71 11.24
CA ASP A 312 11.02 -3.54 11.48
C ASP A 312 10.22 -4.78 11.03
N TRP A 313 10.57 -5.36 9.88
CA TRP A 313 9.89 -6.54 9.34
C TRP A 313 10.28 -7.82 10.10
N GLN A 314 11.51 -7.90 10.62
CA GLN A 314 11.91 -8.97 11.53
C GLN A 314 11.07 -8.94 12.81
N GLN A 315 10.87 -7.76 13.40
CA GLN A 315 9.99 -7.61 14.56
C GLN A 315 8.53 -8.03 14.25
N VAL A 316 8.04 -7.80 13.04
CA VAL A 316 6.70 -8.28 12.64
C VAL A 316 6.67 -9.79 12.56
N ALA A 317 7.66 -10.43 11.94
CA ALA A 317 7.77 -11.89 11.87
C ALA A 317 7.86 -12.53 13.26
N ASP A 318 8.68 -11.96 14.14
CA ASP A 318 8.84 -12.43 15.52
C ASP A 318 7.52 -12.32 16.32
N LYS A 319 6.82 -11.20 16.19
CA LYS A 319 5.51 -10.99 16.85
C LYS A 319 4.41 -11.91 16.30
N LEU A 320 4.48 -12.21 15.00
CA LEU A 320 3.55 -13.14 14.36
C LEU A 320 3.71 -14.55 14.91
N GLY A 321 4.95 -14.96 15.21
CA GLY A 321 5.26 -16.28 15.76
C GLY A 321 4.88 -17.45 14.85
N TYR A 322 4.72 -17.21 13.55
CA TYR A 322 4.34 -18.22 12.58
C TYR A 322 5.60 -18.87 11.98
N ASP A 323 5.77 -20.17 12.18
CA ASP A 323 6.97 -20.93 11.84
C ASP A 323 7.33 -20.94 10.35
N LYS A 324 6.33 -20.75 9.47
CA LYS A 324 6.50 -20.66 8.02
C LYS A 324 6.63 -19.22 7.50
N CYS A 325 6.81 -18.22 8.37
CA CYS A 325 7.07 -16.84 8.00
C CYS A 325 8.52 -16.45 8.29
N ARG A 326 9.24 -15.96 7.29
CA ARG A 326 10.66 -15.60 7.38
C ARG A 326 10.93 -14.29 6.65
N VAL A 327 11.87 -13.50 7.15
CA VAL A 327 12.44 -12.36 6.41
C VAL A 327 13.51 -12.88 5.46
N TYR A 328 13.41 -12.51 4.18
CA TYR A 328 14.34 -12.91 3.14
C TYR A 328 15.31 -11.79 2.81
N THR A 329 16.56 -11.99 3.14
CA THR A 329 17.63 -10.98 2.95
C THR A 329 18.66 -11.37 1.91
N HIS A 330 18.73 -12.66 1.56
CA HIS A 330 19.77 -13.22 0.70
C HIS A 330 19.87 -12.50 -0.66
N PHE A 331 18.77 -12.06 -1.24
CA PHE A 331 18.77 -11.33 -2.51
C PHE A 331 19.52 -9.99 -2.40
N PHE A 332 19.28 -9.24 -1.31
CA PHE A 332 20.04 -8.01 -1.04
C PHE A 332 21.51 -8.31 -0.78
N ASP A 333 21.80 -9.34 0.00
CA ASP A 333 23.18 -9.67 0.40
C ASP A 333 24.04 -10.08 -0.80
N THR A 334 23.44 -10.69 -1.82
CA THR A 334 24.14 -11.17 -3.01
C THR A 334 24.04 -10.24 -4.21
N CYS A 335 22.92 -9.54 -4.37
CA CYS A 335 22.63 -8.76 -5.60
C CYS A 335 22.78 -7.26 -5.42
N TRP A 336 22.65 -6.71 -4.19
CA TRP A 336 22.79 -5.28 -3.97
C TRP A 336 24.18 -4.75 -4.31
N ARG A 337 24.25 -3.54 -4.85
CA ARG A 337 25.47 -2.79 -5.17
C ARG A 337 25.34 -1.39 -4.61
N GLU A 338 26.48 -0.71 -4.43
CA GLU A 338 26.53 0.66 -3.90
C GLU A 338 25.74 1.65 -4.77
N GLU A 339 25.73 1.43 -6.08
CA GLU A 339 24.95 2.23 -7.05
C GLU A 339 23.44 2.13 -6.90
N ASP A 340 22.91 1.09 -6.27
CA ASP A 340 21.48 0.94 -5.98
C ASP A 340 21.03 1.89 -4.87
N GLY A 341 21.97 2.32 -4.00
CA GLY A 341 21.69 3.21 -2.87
C GLY A 341 21.04 2.50 -1.67
N ASP A 342 20.89 3.24 -0.57
CA ASP A 342 20.42 2.68 0.71
C ASP A 342 18.90 2.51 0.80
N LYS A 343 18.15 3.04 -0.15
CA LYS A 343 16.67 2.95 -0.20
C LYS A 343 16.18 2.08 -1.35
N ALA A 344 17.07 1.28 -1.93
CA ALA A 344 16.69 0.38 -2.99
C ALA A 344 15.73 -0.69 -2.49
N ASP A 345 14.69 -0.98 -3.26
CA ASP A 345 13.86 -2.16 -3.10
C ASP A 345 14.35 -3.30 -4.02
N VAL A 346 13.77 -4.49 -3.86
CA VAL A 346 14.16 -5.66 -4.67
C VAL A 346 13.89 -5.47 -6.16
N ALA A 347 12.89 -4.65 -6.53
CA ALA A 347 12.59 -4.36 -7.93
C ALA A 347 13.64 -3.43 -8.55
N ASP A 348 14.16 -2.45 -7.80
CA ASP A 348 15.22 -1.56 -8.27
C ASP A 348 16.47 -2.38 -8.64
N ILE A 349 16.85 -3.33 -7.77
CA ILE A 349 17.95 -4.26 -8.01
C ILE A 349 17.68 -5.15 -9.23
N ALA A 350 16.47 -5.72 -9.33
CA ALA A 350 16.10 -6.56 -10.48
C ALA A 350 16.15 -5.78 -11.80
N ILE A 351 15.67 -4.54 -11.81
CA ILE A 351 15.75 -3.64 -12.99
C ILE A 351 17.20 -3.37 -13.38
N ARG A 352 18.09 -3.09 -12.40
CA ARG A 352 19.52 -2.93 -12.68
C ARG A 352 20.10 -4.20 -13.29
N MET A 353 19.85 -5.35 -12.67
CA MET A 353 20.34 -6.65 -13.18
C MET A 353 19.88 -6.93 -14.61
N MET A 354 18.62 -6.64 -14.93
CA MET A 354 18.11 -6.76 -16.30
C MET A 354 18.83 -5.82 -17.28
N ARG A 355 19.24 -4.61 -16.84
CA ARG A 355 19.94 -3.63 -17.68
C ARG A 355 21.40 -3.97 -17.92
N THR A 356 22.07 -4.50 -16.89
CA THR A 356 23.51 -4.75 -16.91
C THR A 356 23.87 -6.17 -17.29
N GLY A 357 22.92 -7.13 -17.19
CA GLY A 357 23.21 -8.56 -17.25
C GLY A 357 23.95 -9.09 -16.03
N ASP A 358 24.01 -8.31 -14.93
CA ASP A 358 24.68 -8.66 -13.70
C ASP A 358 24.02 -9.90 -13.05
N LYS A 359 24.82 -10.70 -12.34
CA LYS A 359 24.38 -11.93 -11.68
C LYS A 359 24.63 -11.83 -10.17
N PRO A 360 23.92 -12.61 -9.35
CA PRO A 360 24.20 -12.70 -7.91
C PRO A 360 25.67 -13.02 -7.68
N ARG A 361 26.29 -12.41 -6.66
CA ARG A 361 27.64 -12.80 -6.22
C ARG A 361 27.57 -14.16 -5.58
N HIS A 362 28.49 -15.05 -5.93
CA HIS A 362 28.69 -16.26 -5.15
C HIS A 362 29.25 -15.85 -3.79
N THR A 363 28.54 -16.12 -2.72
CA THR A 363 29.10 -16.07 -1.37
C THR A 363 29.92 -17.36 -1.20
N ASP A 364 31.22 -17.22 -1.01
CA ASP A 364 32.17 -18.35 -0.83
C ASP A 364 32.00 -19.12 0.50
N ASP A 365 30.98 -18.84 1.23
CA ASP A 365 30.73 -19.32 2.60
C ASP A 365 30.19 -20.75 2.66
N GLY A 366 30.59 -21.65 1.77
CA GLY A 366 30.50 -23.12 1.95
C GLY A 366 29.23 -23.73 2.56
N GLN A 367 28.22 -22.94 2.87
CA GLN A 367 26.92 -23.41 3.34
C GLN A 367 26.02 -23.61 2.13
N GLY A 368 25.98 -24.85 1.71
CA GLY A 368 25.18 -25.31 0.61
C GLY A 368 23.76 -24.78 0.65
N ALA A 369 23.21 -24.56 -0.54
CA ALA A 369 21.79 -24.30 -0.75
C ALA A 369 21.00 -25.38 0.03
N THR A 370 20.53 -24.99 1.22
CA THR A 370 19.55 -25.78 1.95
C THR A 370 18.23 -25.69 1.17
N GLU A 371 17.49 -26.78 1.15
CA GLU A 371 16.24 -27.07 0.41
C GLU A 371 15.10 -26.03 0.54
N ASN A 372 15.34 -24.83 1.04
CA ASN A 372 14.36 -23.79 1.32
C ASN A 372 14.58 -22.47 0.55
N ASN A 373 15.26 -22.51 -0.60
CA ASN A 373 15.43 -21.32 -1.42
C ASN A 373 14.14 -21.07 -2.22
N PRO A 374 13.40 -19.96 -2.01
CA PRO A 374 12.18 -19.65 -2.75
C PRO A 374 12.44 -19.34 -4.23
N THR A 375 13.69 -19.06 -4.59
CA THR A 375 14.12 -18.90 -5.97
C THR A 375 14.62 -20.26 -6.47
N GLY A 376 13.74 -21.05 -7.11
CA GLY A 376 14.16 -22.22 -7.87
C GLY A 376 15.36 -21.85 -8.74
N SER A 377 16.32 -22.76 -8.85
CA SER A 377 17.61 -22.59 -9.52
C SER A 377 17.50 -21.73 -10.79
N TYR A 378 18.40 -20.76 -10.92
CA TYR A 378 18.64 -20.05 -12.17
C TYR A 378 19.14 -21.05 -13.25
N HIS A 379 18.23 -21.76 -13.89
CA HIS A 379 18.55 -22.55 -15.07
C HIS A 379 18.27 -21.71 -16.33
N SER A 380 19.37 -21.22 -16.92
CA SER A 380 19.41 -20.98 -18.36
C SER A 380 19.35 -22.35 -19.06
N GLY A 381 18.18 -22.86 -19.28
CA GLY A 381 17.97 -24.10 -19.97
C GLY A 381 16.53 -24.17 -20.45
N ALA A 382 16.32 -23.96 -21.73
CA ALA A 382 15.05 -24.22 -22.38
C ALA A 382 14.69 -25.69 -22.15
N THR A 383 13.73 -25.95 -21.28
CA THR A 383 12.99 -27.20 -21.25
C THR A 383 11.53 -26.87 -21.51
N HIS A 384 11.02 -27.49 -22.55
CA HIS A 384 9.63 -27.40 -22.98
C HIS A 384 8.67 -27.53 -21.80
N ALA A 385 7.83 -26.50 -21.60
CA ALA A 385 6.65 -26.64 -20.77
C ALA A 385 5.78 -27.76 -21.35
N PRO A 386 5.22 -28.66 -20.52
CA PRO A 386 4.23 -29.60 -20.99
C PRO A 386 3.01 -28.81 -21.47
N THR A 387 2.57 -29.11 -22.68
CA THR A 387 1.28 -28.64 -23.20
C THR A 387 0.17 -29.04 -22.21
N PRO A 388 -0.75 -28.16 -21.86
CA PRO A 388 -1.87 -28.53 -21.01
C PRO A 388 -2.71 -29.61 -21.68
N ASP A 389 -3.06 -30.64 -20.90
CA ASP A 389 -3.97 -31.71 -21.27
C ASP A 389 -5.36 -31.11 -21.58
N PRO A 390 -5.97 -31.39 -22.74
CA PRO A 390 -7.23 -30.77 -23.14
C PRO A 390 -8.49 -31.32 -22.47
N GLU A 391 -8.38 -32.18 -21.45
CA GLU A 391 -9.54 -32.85 -20.82
C GLU A 391 -9.71 -32.54 -19.31
N GLN A 392 -9.76 -31.26 -18.91
CA GLN A 392 -10.44 -30.89 -17.67
C GLN A 392 -11.64 -29.99 -18.01
N PRO A 393 -12.85 -30.28 -17.48
CA PRO A 393 -14.00 -29.45 -17.77
C PRO A 393 -13.80 -28.04 -17.24
N ASP A 394 -13.89 -27.08 -18.15
CA ASP A 394 -13.92 -25.66 -17.84
C ASP A 394 -15.06 -25.39 -16.86
N GLU A 395 -14.77 -24.99 -15.62
CA GLU A 395 -15.74 -24.27 -14.82
C GLU A 395 -16.11 -23.04 -15.64
N GLU A 396 -17.38 -22.90 -15.99
CA GLU A 396 -17.92 -21.81 -16.78
C GLU A 396 -17.49 -20.46 -16.19
N MET A 397 -16.52 -19.84 -16.83
CA MET A 397 -16.14 -18.48 -16.51
C MET A 397 -17.32 -17.55 -16.80
N PRO A 398 -17.59 -16.53 -15.95
CA PRO A 398 -18.61 -15.54 -16.24
C PRO A 398 -18.46 -14.98 -17.65
N GLU A 399 -19.54 -14.80 -18.37
CA GLU A 399 -19.59 -14.36 -19.77
C GLU A 399 -18.78 -13.08 -20.03
N GLU A 400 -18.77 -12.16 -19.05
CA GLU A 400 -17.95 -10.93 -19.04
C GLU A 400 -16.43 -11.20 -19.08
N TRP A 401 -15.98 -12.35 -18.60
CA TRP A 401 -14.57 -12.76 -18.60
C TRP A 401 -14.16 -13.38 -19.94
N ALA A 402 -15.09 -14.07 -20.59
CA ALA A 402 -14.88 -14.63 -21.94
C ALA A 402 -14.73 -13.50 -22.98
N GLU A 403 -15.57 -12.47 -22.92
CA GLU A 403 -15.42 -11.26 -23.75
C GLU A 403 -14.09 -10.55 -23.51
N HIS A 404 -13.68 -10.44 -22.25
CA HIS A 404 -12.39 -9.81 -21.92
C HIS A 404 -11.21 -10.61 -22.46
N GLN A 405 -11.22 -11.95 -22.40
CA GLN A 405 -10.20 -12.80 -22.99
C GLN A 405 -10.15 -12.65 -24.52
N ALA A 406 -11.31 -12.60 -25.19
CA ALA A 406 -11.38 -12.40 -26.63
C ALA A 406 -10.77 -11.06 -27.06
N VAL A 407 -11.03 -10.00 -26.30
CA VAL A 407 -10.47 -8.68 -26.52
C VAL A 407 -8.94 -8.68 -26.29
N MET A 408 -8.46 -9.34 -25.23
CA MET A 408 -7.01 -9.43 -24.96
C MET A 408 -6.27 -10.25 -26.03
N LYS A 409 -6.90 -11.32 -26.53
CA LYS A 409 -6.35 -12.12 -27.64
C LYS A 409 -6.28 -11.31 -28.94
N ALA A 410 -7.29 -10.47 -29.20
CA ALA A 410 -7.28 -9.57 -30.37
C ALA A 410 -6.16 -8.53 -30.29
N ILE A 411 -5.90 -7.96 -29.07
CA ILE A 411 -4.79 -7.01 -28.86
C ILE A 411 -3.44 -7.70 -29.02
N HIS A 412 -3.28 -8.90 -28.46
CA HIS A 412 -2.04 -9.66 -28.59
C HIS A 412 -1.75 -9.96 -30.07
N ASN A 413 -2.75 -10.38 -30.83
CA ASN A 413 -2.59 -10.63 -32.26
C ASN A 413 -2.28 -9.34 -33.04
N PHE A 414 -2.89 -8.21 -32.66
CA PHE A 414 -2.59 -6.91 -33.27
C PHE A 414 -1.14 -6.47 -32.99
N GLN A 415 -0.65 -6.64 -31.77
CA GLN A 415 0.73 -6.30 -31.38
C GLN A 415 1.76 -7.20 -32.10
N LEU A 416 1.46 -8.50 -32.30
CA LEU A 416 2.34 -9.41 -33.03
C LEU A 416 2.43 -9.09 -34.52
N THR A 417 1.35 -8.56 -35.11
CA THR A 417 1.32 -8.17 -36.57
C THR A 417 1.85 -6.78 -36.83
N HIS A 418 1.95 -5.91 -35.80
CA HIS A 418 2.37 -4.51 -35.91
C HIS A 418 3.55 -4.15 -35.02
N ALA A 419 4.38 -5.14 -34.66
CA ALA A 419 5.54 -4.95 -33.77
C ALA A 419 6.61 -3.97 -34.32
N GLU A 420 6.51 -3.59 -35.62
CA GLU A 420 7.38 -2.59 -36.24
C GLU A 420 6.75 -1.19 -36.27
N ASP A 421 5.45 -1.07 -35.96
CA ASP A 421 4.74 0.21 -35.94
C ASP A 421 4.68 0.79 -34.53
N GLU A 422 4.81 2.11 -34.41
CA GLU A 422 4.88 2.87 -33.18
C GLU A 422 3.69 2.60 -32.22
N PRO A 423 3.90 2.57 -30.89
CA PRO A 423 2.81 2.35 -29.94
C PRO A 423 1.77 3.47 -30.01
N PHE A 424 0.50 3.08 -30.08
CA PHE A 424 -0.67 3.95 -30.19
C PHE A 424 -0.76 4.94 -29.01
N LEU A 425 -0.75 6.23 -29.34
CA LEU A 425 -1.25 7.31 -28.49
C LEU A 425 -2.53 7.88 -29.11
N ASP A 426 -3.46 8.34 -28.24
CA ASP A 426 -4.65 9.06 -28.66
C ASP A 426 -4.24 10.32 -29.46
N PRO A 427 -4.90 10.63 -30.58
CA PRO A 427 -4.64 11.84 -31.36
C PRO A 427 -4.64 13.14 -30.59
N ILE A 428 -5.36 13.22 -29.47
CA ILE A 428 -5.43 14.41 -28.60
C ILE A 428 -4.16 14.56 -27.77
N GLU A 429 -3.60 13.46 -27.24
CA GLU A 429 -2.34 13.48 -26.48
C GLU A 429 -1.13 13.78 -27.36
N LEU A 430 -1.18 13.42 -28.65
CA LEU A 430 -0.18 13.78 -29.65
C LEU A 430 -0.09 15.30 -29.90
N GLN A 431 -1.10 16.06 -29.50
CA GLN A 431 -1.11 17.51 -29.66
C GLN A 431 -0.47 18.24 -28.49
N ASP A 432 -0.27 17.60 -27.32
CA ASP A 432 0.45 18.22 -26.20
C ASP A 432 1.94 18.39 -26.55
N PRO A 433 2.47 19.64 -26.59
CA PRO A 433 3.86 19.91 -26.92
C PRO A 433 4.86 19.17 -26.03
N ARG A 434 4.51 18.93 -24.75
CA ARG A 434 5.35 18.23 -23.75
C ARG A 434 5.48 16.74 -24.10
N VAL A 435 4.40 16.12 -24.60
CA VAL A 435 4.40 14.72 -25.05
C VAL A 435 5.26 14.57 -26.32
N ARG A 436 5.20 15.54 -27.25
CA ARG A 436 6.03 15.56 -28.47
C ARG A 436 7.52 15.71 -28.15
N GLU A 437 7.88 16.69 -27.31
CA GLU A 437 9.27 16.92 -26.87
C GLU A 437 9.85 15.71 -26.15
N TRP A 438 9.03 15.06 -25.35
CA TRP A 438 9.41 13.86 -24.63
C TRP A 438 9.61 12.64 -25.56
N ARG A 439 8.73 12.43 -26.56
CA ARG A 439 8.90 11.40 -27.61
C ARG A 439 10.23 11.58 -28.34
N GLU A 440 10.54 12.80 -28.68
CA GLU A 440 11.79 13.12 -29.36
C GLU A 440 13.01 12.78 -28.50
N LYS A 441 12.99 13.10 -27.23
CA LYS A 441 14.06 12.73 -26.27
C LYS A 441 14.22 11.22 -26.13
N ILE A 442 13.13 10.47 -26.06
CA ILE A 442 13.20 8.99 -26.02
C ILE A 442 13.75 8.43 -27.32
N ARG A 443 13.24 8.88 -28.48
CA ARG A 443 13.73 8.45 -29.78
C ARG A 443 15.22 8.70 -29.94
N GLN A 444 15.71 9.87 -29.52
CA GLN A 444 17.14 10.21 -29.51
C GLN A 444 17.95 9.32 -28.58
N THR A 445 17.44 9.04 -27.37
CA THR A 445 18.11 8.18 -26.38
C THR A 445 18.19 6.72 -26.88
N TYR A 446 17.12 6.22 -27.48
CA TYR A 446 17.07 4.88 -28.06
C TYR A 446 18.01 4.75 -29.26
N ASN A 447 17.99 5.70 -30.17
CA ASN A 447 18.88 5.72 -31.37
C ASN A 447 20.36 5.84 -30.96
N ASN A 448 20.69 6.61 -29.94
CA ASN A 448 22.05 6.73 -29.41
C ASN A 448 22.54 5.43 -28.77
N LYS A 449 21.67 4.72 -28.02
CA LYS A 449 22.00 3.39 -27.46
C LYS A 449 22.15 2.33 -28.55
N ARG A 450 21.28 2.34 -29.56
CA ARG A 450 21.40 1.41 -30.70
C ARG A 450 22.72 1.60 -31.44
N LYS A 451 23.12 2.83 -31.78
CA LYS A 451 24.42 3.15 -32.38
C LYS A 451 25.61 2.76 -31.49
N SER A 452 25.51 2.94 -30.17
CA SER A 452 26.53 2.52 -29.23
C SER A 452 26.69 1.00 -29.14
N ASN A 453 25.59 0.26 -29.25
CA ASN A 453 25.63 -1.20 -29.25
C ASN A 453 26.11 -1.79 -30.60
N GLU A 454 25.75 -1.16 -31.73
CA GLU A 454 26.27 -1.52 -33.06
C GLU A 454 27.79 -1.30 -33.13
N HIS A 455 28.31 -0.20 -32.57
CA HIS A 455 29.77 0.05 -32.47
C HIS A 455 30.53 -0.87 -31.51
N LYS A 456 29.84 -1.46 -30.53
CA LYS A 456 30.45 -2.48 -29.63
C LYS A 456 30.42 -3.88 -30.22
N ALA A 457 29.54 -4.16 -31.18
CA ALA A 457 29.48 -5.44 -31.88
C ALA A 457 30.46 -5.55 -33.07
N GLU A 458 30.99 -4.40 -33.53
CA GLU A 458 31.99 -4.30 -34.59
C GLU A 458 33.45 -4.24 -34.08
N ARG A 459 33.67 -4.26 -32.79
CA ARG A 459 34.97 -4.40 -32.11
C ARG A 459 35.08 -5.74 -31.41
#